data_1e6f8414f2a573986d47ad28902466ca
#
_entry.id   1e6f8414f2a573986d47ad28902466ca
#
_cell.length_a   1.000
_cell.length_b   1.000
_cell.length_c   1.000
_cell.angle_alpha   90.00
_cell.angle_beta   90.00
_cell.angle_gamma   90.00
#
_symmetry.space_group_name_H-M   'P 1'
#
loop_
_entity.id
_entity.type
_entity.pdbx_description
1 polymer ?
#
loop_
_entity_poly.entity_id
_entity_poly.type
_entity_poly.pdbx_seq_one_letter_code
_entity_poly.pdbx_strand_id
1 'polypeptide(L)'
;MFGELYSWYLRNPEYRSRVQKLVQSAFAGKPEDIISQSVAKALYGEVSPYSATRLERFAACAFAHFLQYGMKLTERVEYEFKPMDMGNVMHEALESFAEEVRKRGMKWTELTEQERNEIADRCLDNIVADYGNTVLKSSARNEYMIERTRRILRRTVWALQKQLEQGEFQPEGFEVTFGGGRIDRVDIMEDQNKVYVKLSLIHI
;
A
#
# COMPACT_ATOMS: atom_id res chain seq x y z
N MET A 1 -16.22 -24.74 -34.63
CA MET A 1 -14.97 -23.95 -34.66
C MET A 1 -13.82 -24.60 -33.89
N PHE A 2 -13.92 -24.92 -32.57
CA PHE A 2 -12.83 -25.56 -31.81
C PHE A 2 -12.50 -26.98 -32.29
N GLY A 3 -13.49 -27.81 -32.67
CA GLY A 3 -13.27 -29.16 -33.12
C GLY A 3 -12.51 -29.24 -34.44
N GLU A 4 -12.73 -28.32 -35.38
CA GLU A 4 -12.03 -28.26 -36.65
C GLU A 4 -10.58 -27.85 -36.48
N LEU A 5 -10.32 -26.82 -35.59
CA LEU A 5 -8.98 -26.38 -35.25
C LEU A 5 -8.17 -27.50 -34.60
N TYR A 6 -8.79 -28.21 -33.66
CA TYR A 6 -8.20 -29.38 -33.01
C TYR A 6 -7.83 -30.49 -34.01
N SER A 7 -8.75 -30.81 -34.92
CA SER A 7 -8.55 -31.82 -35.96
C SER A 7 -7.42 -31.42 -36.92
N TRP A 8 -7.29 -30.13 -37.23
CA TRP A 8 -6.20 -29.62 -38.05
C TRP A 8 -4.84 -29.80 -37.37
N TYR A 9 -4.74 -29.43 -36.09
CA TYR A 9 -3.49 -29.59 -35.29
C TYR A 9 -3.11 -31.05 -35.15
N LEU A 10 -4.05 -31.97 -34.99
CA LEU A 10 -3.78 -33.40 -34.90
C LEU A 10 -3.27 -34.01 -36.19
N ARG A 11 -3.65 -33.46 -37.35
CA ARG A 11 -3.17 -33.88 -38.69
C ARG A 11 -1.74 -33.42 -38.95
N ASN A 12 -1.29 -32.35 -38.29
CA ASN A 12 0.05 -31.83 -38.51
C ASN A 12 1.05 -32.57 -37.56
N PRO A 13 2.05 -33.31 -38.15
CA PRO A 13 3.00 -34.08 -37.33
C PRO A 13 3.79 -33.25 -36.32
N GLU A 14 4.08 -32.00 -36.64
CA GLU A 14 4.85 -31.09 -35.78
C GLU A 14 4.14 -30.75 -34.48
N TYR A 15 2.81 -30.58 -34.54
CA TYR A 15 2.04 -30.13 -33.37
C TYR A 15 1.30 -31.28 -32.66
N ARG A 16 1.13 -32.44 -33.34
CA ARG A 16 0.36 -33.57 -32.80
C ARG A 16 0.74 -33.95 -31.39
N SER A 17 2.02 -34.14 -31.13
CA SER A 17 2.50 -34.57 -29.79
C SER A 17 2.21 -33.54 -28.71
N ARG A 18 2.35 -32.26 -29.02
CA ARG A 18 2.06 -31.16 -28.07
C ARG A 18 0.56 -31.09 -27.78
N VAL A 19 -0.27 -31.18 -28.77
CA VAL A 19 -1.73 -31.12 -28.63
C VAL A 19 -2.24 -32.34 -27.88
N GLN A 20 -1.73 -33.54 -28.14
CA GLN A 20 -2.08 -34.73 -27.39
C GLN A 20 -1.72 -34.60 -25.90
N LYS A 21 -0.52 -34.07 -25.55
CA LYS A 21 -0.12 -33.83 -24.19
C LYS A 21 -1.03 -32.81 -23.50
N LEU A 22 -1.41 -31.71 -24.19
CA LEU A 22 -2.33 -30.72 -23.64
C LEU A 22 -3.69 -31.30 -23.33
N VAL A 23 -4.25 -32.11 -24.26
CA VAL A 23 -5.54 -32.78 -24.05
C VAL A 23 -5.44 -33.80 -22.91
N GLN A 24 -4.40 -34.62 -22.89
CA GLN A 24 -4.19 -35.56 -21.79
C GLN A 24 -4.08 -34.86 -20.44
N SER A 25 -3.38 -33.72 -20.38
CA SER A 25 -3.27 -32.91 -19.16
C SER A 25 -4.60 -32.33 -18.74
N ALA A 26 -5.44 -31.90 -19.70
CA ALA A 26 -6.77 -31.32 -19.41
C ALA A 26 -7.76 -32.36 -18.85
N PHE A 27 -7.61 -33.64 -19.23
CA PHE A 27 -8.42 -34.76 -18.74
C PHE A 27 -7.73 -35.62 -17.68
N ALA A 28 -6.45 -35.32 -17.34
CA ALA A 28 -5.80 -35.97 -16.22
C ALA A 28 -6.57 -35.66 -14.93
N GLY A 29 -6.99 -36.71 -14.24
CA GLY A 29 -7.59 -36.56 -12.90
C GLY A 29 -6.65 -35.77 -12.01
N LYS A 30 -7.20 -34.98 -11.08
CA LYS A 30 -6.38 -34.29 -10.07
C LYS A 30 -5.63 -35.35 -9.28
N PRO A 31 -4.29 -35.38 -9.31
CA PRO A 31 -3.56 -36.25 -8.41
C PRO A 31 -3.96 -35.88 -6.98
N GLU A 32 -4.26 -36.88 -6.15
CA GLU A 32 -4.43 -36.68 -4.71
C GLU A 32 -3.02 -36.53 -4.08
N ASP A 33 -2.30 -35.50 -4.51
CA ASP A 33 -0.95 -35.27 -4.01
C ASP A 33 -1.03 -34.57 -2.66
N ILE A 34 -0.84 -35.39 -1.62
CA ILE A 34 -0.63 -34.92 -0.26
C ILE A 34 0.79 -34.40 -0.17
N ILE A 35 0.91 -33.09 0.08
CA ILE A 35 2.21 -32.47 0.35
C ILE A 35 2.79 -33.11 1.61
N SER A 36 4.03 -33.65 1.54
CA SER A 36 4.70 -34.23 2.69
C SER A 36 4.93 -33.18 3.80
N GLN A 37 4.97 -33.62 5.05
CA GLN A 37 5.17 -32.74 6.18
C GLN A 37 6.47 -31.90 6.06
N SER A 38 7.53 -32.48 5.50
CA SER A 38 8.81 -31.82 5.28
C SER A 38 8.67 -30.67 4.26
N VAL A 39 7.93 -30.89 3.18
CA VAL A 39 7.64 -29.86 2.17
C VAL A 39 6.74 -28.78 2.75
N ALA A 40 5.72 -29.15 3.53
CA ALA A 40 4.85 -28.17 4.19
C ALA A 40 5.65 -27.28 5.17
N LYS A 41 6.55 -27.86 5.97
CA LYS A 41 7.45 -27.08 6.84
C LYS A 41 8.38 -26.15 6.06
N ALA A 42 8.92 -26.59 4.94
CA ALA A 42 9.77 -25.74 4.08
C ALA A 42 9.00 -24.56 3.49
N LEU A 43 7.75 -24.77 3.09
CA LEU A 43 6.90 -23.71 2.49
C LEU A 43 6.34 -22.71 3.52
N TYR A 44 5.91 -23.20 4.68
CA TYR A 44 5.15 -22.40 5.67
C TYR A 44 5.95 -22.07 6.93
N GLY A 45 7.12 -22.67 7.15
CA GLY A 45 7.89 -22.55 8.37
C GLY A 45 7.39 -23.47 9.49
N GLU A 46 8.10 -23.50 10.61
CA GLU A 46 7.73 -24.34 11.77
C GLU A 46 6.58 -23.72 12.58
N VAL A 47 6.54 -22.40 12.68
CA VAL A 47 5.48 -21.66 13.38
C VAL A 47 4.90 -20.64 12.40
N SER A 48 3.67 -20.89 11.99
CA SER A 48 2.96 -19.94 11.13
C SER A 48 2.19 -18.95 11.99
N PRO A 49 2.46 -17.63 11.85
CA PRO A 49 1.59 -16.62 12.48
C PRO A 49 0.21 -16.72 11.81
N TYR A 50 -0.76 -17.20 12.57
CA TYR A 50 -2.14 -17.29 12.09
C TYR A 50 -2.79 -15.93 12.20
N SER A 51 -2.92 -15.20 11.06
CA SER A 51 -3.84 -14.07 10.99
C SER A 51 -5.23 -14.54 10.58
N ALA A 52 -6.28 -13.85 11.04
CA ALA A 52 -7.66 -14.14 10.66
C ALA A 52 -7.82 -14.20 9.13
N THR A 53 -7.27 -13.23 8.43
CA THR A 53 -7.28 -13.13 6.96
C THR A 53 -6.65 -14.36 6.29
N ARG A 54 -5.58 -14.89 6.86
CA ARG A 54 -4.92 -16.09 6.33
C ARG A 54 -5.78 -17.34 6.49
N LEU A 55 -6.46 -17.48 7.63
CA LEU A 55 -7.40 -18.57 7.89
C LEU A 55 -8.64 -18.47 7.00
N GLU A 56 -9.19 -17.27 6.84
CA GLU A 56 -10.30 -17.01 5.92
C GLU A 56 -9.93 -17.36 4.47
N ARG A 57 -8.71 -16.99 4.03
CA ARG A 57 -8.23 -17.33 2.70
C ARG A 57 -8.11 -18.85 2.50
N PHE A 58 -7.63 -19.58 3.52
CA PHE A 58 -7.56 -21.03 3.49
C PHE A 58 -8.95 -21.66 3.42
N ALA A 59 -9.89 -21.19 4.24
CA ALA A 59 -11.27 -21.68 4.26
C ALA A 59 -12.01 -21.43 2.93
N ALA A 60 -11.77 -20.28 2.31
CA ALA A 60 -12.36 -19.92 1.02
C ALA A 60 -11.77 -20.77 -0.12
N CYS A 61 -10.46 -20.96 -0.17
CA CYS A 61 -9.79 -21.77 -1.19
C CYS A 61 -8.37 -22.18 -0.74
N ALA A 62 -8.17 -23.43 -0.38
CA ALA A 62 -6.87 -23.96 0.03
C ALA A 62 -5.78 -23.79 -1.05
N PHE A 63 -6.13 -23.92 -2.33
CA PHE A 63 -5.21 -23.73 -3.44
C PHE A 63 -4.75 -22.26 -3.56
N ALA A 64 -5.69 -21.31 -3.43
CA ALA A 64 -5.34 -19.88 -3.42
C ALA A 64 -4.44 -19.52 -2.22
N HIS A 65 -4.71 -20.10 -1.05
CA HIS A 65 -3.85 -19.98 0.12
C HIS A 65 -2.44 -20.56 -0.15
N PHE A 66 -2.36 -21.72 -0.78
CA PHE A 66 -1.07 -22.34 -1.15
C PHE A 66 -0.26 -21.43 -2.08
N LEU A 67 -0.88 -20.89 -3.12
CA LEU A 67 -0.19 -19.98 -4.04
C LEU A 67 0.31 -18.72 -3.33
N GLN A 68 -0.52 -18.12 -2.50
CA GLN A 68 -0.21 -16.85 -1.82
C GLN A 68 0.78 -17.00 -0.66
N TYR A 69 0.58 -17.97 0.20
CA TYR A 69 1.35 -18.11 1.46
C TYR A 69 2.42 -19.20 1.42
N GLY A 70 2.23 -20.24 0.59
CA GLY A 70 3.22 -21.30 0.38
C GLY A 70 4.21 -20.91 -0.69
N MET A 71 3.74 -20.66 -1.90
CA MET A 71 4.58 -20.30 -3.03
C MET A 71 4.98 -18.81 -3.02
N LYS A 72 4.34 -17.99 -2.17
CA LYS A 72 4.56 -16.53 -2.07
C LYS A 72 4.44 -15.83 -3.42
N LEU A 73 3.52 -16.30 -4.26
CA LEU A 73 3.26 -15.66 -5.54
C LEU A 73 2.57 -14.33 -5.28
N THR A 74 3.12 -13.30 -5.88
CA THR A 74 2.55 -11.96 -5.92
C THR A 74 2.12 -11.66 -7.35
N GLU A 75 1.03 -10.91 -7.50
CA GLU A 75 0.67 -10.39 -8.79
C GLU A 75 1.82 -9.57 -9.37
N ARG A 76 2.00 -9.66 -10.68
CA ARG A 76 2.97 -8.81 -11.37
C ARG A 76 2.59 -7.36 -11.10
N VAL A 77 3.51 -6.62 -10.50
CA VAL A 77 3.32 -5.19 -10.26
C VAL A 77 3.21 -4.51 -11.63
N GLU A 78 2.00 -4.17 -12.03
CA GLU A 78 1.81 -3.18 -13.08
C GLU A 78 2.13 -1.83 -12.46
N TYR A 79 2.99 -1.07 -13.12
CA TYR A 79 3.42 0.26 -12.68
C TYR A 79 2.29 1.28 -12.86
N GLU A 80 1.15 1.02 -12.20
CA GLU A 80 0.03 1.96 -12.11
C GLU A 80 0.01 2.60 -10.73
N PHE A 81 -0.09 3.92 -10.71
CA PHE A 81 -0.33 4.68 -9.49
C PHE A 81 -1.78 4.44 -9.03
N LYS A 82 -1.94 3.63 -7.98
CA LYS A 82 -3.24 3.25 -7.44
C LYS A 82 -3.72 4.28 -6.39
N PRO A 83 -5.03 4.36 -6.10
CA PRO A 83 -5.55 5.23 -5.04
C PRO A 83 -4.89 5.01 -3.66
N MET A 84 -4.49 3.77 -3.36
CA MET A 84 -3.77 3.44 -2.12
C MET A 84 -2.39 4.09 -2.06
N ASP A 85 -1.69 4.19 -3.20
CA ASP A 85 -0.39 4.86 -3.27
C ASP A 85 -0.53 6.36 -3.01
N MET A 86 -1.64 6.96 -3.45
CA MET A 86 -1.96 8.36 -3.14
C MET A 86 -2.15 8.59 -1.63
N GLY A 87 -2.79 7.65 -0.93
CA GLY A 87 -2.90 7.68 0.53
C GLY A 87 -1.53 7.66 1.21
N ASN A 88 -0.67 6.73 0.81
CA ASN A 88 0.69 6.62 1.35
C ASN A 88 1.50 7.90 1.11
N VAL A 89 1.46 8.45 -0.10
CA VAL A 89 2.13 9.73 -0.44
C VAL A 89 1.60 10.88 0.41
N MET A 90 0.28 10.92 0.68
CA MET A 90 -0.31 11.96 1.53
C MET A 90 0.17 11.85 2.98
N HIS A 91 0.19 10.66 3.55
CA HIS A 91 0.66 10.43 4.93
C HIS A 91 2.13 10.82 5.07
N GLU A 92 2.98 10.34 4.15
CA GLU A 92 4.40 10.67 4.13
C GLU A 92 4.65 12.19 3.92
N ALA A 93 3.82 12.85 3.10
CA ALA A 93 3.91 14.30 2.89
C ALA A 93 3.51 15.09 4.14
N LEU A 94 2.52 14.63 4.91
CA LEU A 94 2.12 15.26 6.17
C LEU A 94 3.19 15.07 7.25
N GLU A 95 3.79 13.88 7.34
CA GLU A 95 4.89 13.60 8.25
C GLU A 95 6.10 14.50 7.93
N SER A 96 6.51 14.53 6.66
CA SER A 96 7.61 15.38 6.18
C SER A 96 7.35 16.86 6.42
N PHE A 97 6.10 17.33 6.22
CA PHE A 97 5.69 18.70 6.52
C PHE A 97 5.85 19.02 8.01
N ALA A 98 5.36 18.13 8.87
CA ALA A 98 5.47 18.31 10.32
C ALA A 98 6.92 18.35 10.80
N GLU A 99 7.76 17.47 10.28
CA GLU A 99 9.20 17.48 10.56
C GLU A 99 9.88 18.77 10.12
N GLU A 100 9.55 19.26 8.92
CA GLU A 100 10.14 20.48 8.38
C GLU A 100 9.76 21.71 9.22
N VAL A 101 8.49 21.82 9.65
CA VAL A 101 8.04 22.89 10.54
C VAL A 101 8.76 22.81 11.89
N ARG A 102 8.90 21.61 12.45
CA ARG A 102 9.64 21.38 13.72
C ARG A 102 11.11 21.73 13.59
N LYS A 103 11.78 21.30 12.51
CA LYS A 103 13.20 21.61 12.24
C LYS A 103 13.45 23.11 12.14
N ARG A 104 12.50 23.89 11.67
CA ARG A 104 12.55 25.35 11.60
C ARG A 104 12.25 26.03 12.95
N GLY A 105 11.83 25.28 13.96
CA GLY A 105 11.41 25.84 15.25
C GLY A 105 10.15 26.71 15.17
N MET A 106 9.35 26.57 14.12
CA MET A 106 8.12 27.33 13.90
C MET A 106 6.90 26.60 14.46
N LYS A 107 5.93 27.35 14.95
CA LYS A 107 4.63 26.77 15.30
C LYS A 107 3.73 26.73 14.07
N TRP A 108 2.90 25.70 13.98
CA TRP A 108 1.93 25.57 12.89
C TRP A 108 1.02 26.77 12.74
N THR A 109 0.61 27.35 13.88
CA THR A 109 -0.28 28.51 13.96
C THR A 109 0.35 29.82 13.49
N GLU A 110 1.68 29.90 13.45
CA GLU A 110 2.43 31.08 13.05
C GLU A 110 2.75 31.11 11.54
N LEU A 111 2.52 29.99 10.83
CA LEU A 111 2.80 29.89 9.40
C LEU A 111 1.84 30.78 8.59
N THR A 112 2.39 31.60 7.72
CA THR A 112 1.61 32.29 6.71
C THR A 112 1.10 31.33 5.65
N GLU A 113 0.10 31.73 4.90
CA GLU A 113 -0.44 30.90 3.81
C GLU A 113 0.63 30.54 2.78
N GLN A 114 1.49 31.48 2.43
CA GLN A 114 2.57 31.27 1.47
C GLN A 114 3.58 30.25 2.00
N GLU A 115 4.11 30.43 3.20
CA GLU A 115 5.08 29.52 3.81
C GLU A 115 4.52 28.11 3.93
N ARG A 116 3.28 27.97 4.40
CA ARG A 116 2.58 26.70 4.52
C ARG A 116 2.50 25.97 3.17
N ASN A 117 2.08 26.69 2.12
CA ASN A 117 1.95 26.09 0.80
C ASN A 117 3.30 25.74 0.20
N GLU A 118 4.34 26.59 0.36
CA GLU A 118 5.70 26.31 -0.12
C GLU A 118 6.32 25.09 0.56
N ILE A 119 6.14 24.93 1.87
CA ILE A 119 6.63 23.77 2.61
C ILE A 119 5.90 22.52 2.14
N ALA A 120 4.57 22.56 2.05
CA ALA A 120 3.76 21.43 1.60
C ALA A 120 4.14 20.97 0.19
N ASP A 121 4.31 21.90 -0.73
CA ASP A 121 4.70 21.61 -2.11
C ASP A 121 6.09 20.96 -2.19
N ARG A 122 7.06 21.51 -1.46
CA ARG A 122 8.41 20.96 -1.42
C ARG A 122 8.43 19.54 -0.86
N CYS A 123 7.70 19.29 0.22
CA CYS A 123 7.62 17.95 0.80
C CYS A 123 7.01 16.97 -0.21
N LEU A 124 5.92 17.34 -0.87
CA LEU A 124 5.32 16.50 -1.90
C LEU A 124 6.27 16.26 -3.08
N ASP A 125 6.95 17.30 -3.57
CA ASP A 125 7.86 17.19 -4.71
C ASP A 125 9.05 16.26 -4.42
N ASN A 126 9.58 16.30 -3.20
CA ASN A 126 10.65 15.39 -2.76
C ASN A 126 10.17 13.94 -2.76
N ILE A 127 9.00 13.67 -2.17
CA ILE A 127 8.42 12.33 -2.11
C ILE A 127 8.13 11.81 -3.52
N VAL A 128 7.54 12.64 -4.39
CA VAL A 128 7.26 12.28 -5.78
C VAL A 128 8.54 12.00 -6.57
N ALA A 129 9.64 12.70 -6.26
CA ALA A 129 10.93 12.46 -6.89
C ALA A 129 11.55 11.11 -6.49
N ASP A 130 11.38 10.71 -5.23
CA ASP A 130 11.92 9.46 -4.68
C ASP A 130 10.99 8.26 -4.93
N TYR A 131 9.69 8.51 -5.13
CA TYR A 131 8.68 7.45 -5.23
C TYR A 131 8.80 6.69 -6.56
N GLY A 132 9.19 5.42 -6.46
CA GLY A 132 9.02 4.44 -7.54
C GLY A 132 9.79 4.72 -8.83
N ASN A 133 10.95 5.33 -8.76
CA ASN A 133 11.89 5.44 -9.90
C ASN A 133 11.27 6.03 -11.18
N THR A 134 10.59 7.19 -11.07
CA THR A 134 9.97 7.95 -12.19
C THR A 134 8.59 7.48 -12.67
N VAL A 135 8.00 6.43 -12.10
CA VAL A 135 6.66 5.94 -12.49
C VAL A 135 5.59 7.02 -12.37
N LEU A 136 5.68 7.86 -11.33
CA LEU A 136 4.72 8.94 -11.09
C LEU A 136 4.72 10.02 -12.19
N LYS A 137 5.82 10.19 -12.92
CA LYS A 137 5.95 11.16 -14.01
C LYS A 137 5.73 10.55 -15.41
N SER A 138 5.32 9.28 -15.49
CA SER A 138 5.27 8.53 -16.75
C SER A 138 4.01 8.77 -17.60
N SER A 139 2.98 9.42 -17.05
CA SER A 139 1.73 9.66 -17.79
C SER A 139 1.03 10.96 -17.37
N ALA A 140 0.28 11.57 -18.28
CA ALA A 140 -0.56 12.74 -18.00
C ALA A 140 -1.60 12.47 -16.89
N ARG A 141 -2.07 11.22 -16.75
CA ARG A 141 -2.95 10.79 -15.66
C ARG A 141 -2.25 10.90 -14.31
N ASN A 142 -1.01 10.44 -14.24
CA ASN A 142 -0.23 10.49 -13.00
C ASN A 142 0.10 11.94 -12.63
N GLU A 143 0.46 12.79 -13.58
CA GLU A 143 0.67 14.23 -13.36
C GLU A 143 -0.60 14.89 -12.79
N TYR A 144 -1.77 14.59 -13.35
CA TYR A 144 -3.03 15.06 -12.81
C TYR A 144 -3.28 14.59 -11.37
N MET A 145 -2.94 13.33 -11.06
CA MET A 145 -3.09 12.78 -9.71
C MET A 145 -2.16 13.47 -8.71
N ILE A 146 -0.93 13.78 -9.10
CA ILE A 146 0.03 14.54 -8.27
C ILE A 146 -0.53 15.95 -7.99
N GLU A 147 -1.01 16.65 -9.01
CA GLU A 147 -1.60 17.99 -8.83
C GLU A 147 -2.87 17.96 -7.98
N ARG A 148 -3.67 16.92 -8.10
CA ARG A 148 -4.81 16.70 -7.21
C ARG A 148 -4.36 16.48 -5.76
N THR A 149 -3.34 15.64 -5.55
CA THR A 149 -2.74 15.38 -4.23
C THR A 149 -2.19 16.66 -3.63
N ARG A 150 -1.51 17.51 -4.41
CA ARG A 150 -0.99 18.81 -3.98
C ARG A 150 -2.09 19.71 -3.43
N ARG A 151 -3.21 19.81 -4.16
CA ARG A 151 -4.36 20.62 -3.73
C ARG A 151 -4.99 20.09 -2.44
N ILE A 152 -5.11 18.76 -2.32
CA ILE A 152 -5.63 18.12 -1.12
C ILE A 152 -4.67 18.35 0.05
N LEU A 153 -3.36 18.16 -0.13
CA LEU A 153 -2.33 18.37 0.90
C LEU A 153 -2.38 19.82 1.43
N ARG A 154 -2.36 20.82 0.55
CA ARG A 154 -2.46 22.24 0.95
C ARG A 154 -3.73 22.51 1.78
N ARG A 155 -4.86 21.91 1.38
CA ARG A 155 -6.11 22.05 2.11
C ARG A 155 -6.09 21.33 3.46
N THR A 156 -5.47 20.17 3.52
CA THR A 156 -5.33 19.39 4.76
C THR A 156 -4.46 20.12 5.76
N VAL A 157 -3.29 20.61 5.37
CA VAL A 157 -2.41 21.36 6.29
C VAL A 157 -3.05 22.68 6.73
N TRP A 158 -3.82 23.35 5.86
CA TRP A 158 -4.62 24.52 6.24
C TRP A 158 -5.69 24.16 7.29
N ALA A 159 -6.43 23.07 7.09
CA ALA A 159 -7.46 22.64 8.01
C ALA A 159 -6.87 22.23 9.37
N LEU A 160 -5.72 21.54 9.37
CA LEU A 160 -4.99 21.20 10.59
C LEU A 160 -4.51 22.44 11.32
N GLN A 161 -3.97 23.44 10.61
CA GLN A 161 -3.59 24.74 11.20
C GLN A 161 -4.78 25.41 11.88
N LYS A 162 -5.91 25.49 11.18
CA LYS A 162 -7.15 26.07 11.73
C LYS A 162 -7.68 25.31 12.95
N GLN A 163 -7.53 24.00 12.95
CA GLN A 163 -7.87 23.21 14.12
C GLN A 163 -6.97 23.50 15.32
N LEU A 164 -5.66 23.67 15.09
CA LEU A 164 -4.70 23.99 16.13
C LEU A 164 -4.87 25.42 16.68
N GLU A 165 -5.33 26.38 15.85
CA GLU A 165 -5.66 27.74 16.28
C GLU A 165 -6.84 27.79 17.29
N GLN A 166 -7.69 26.76 17.31
CA GLN A 166 -8.87 26.69 18.16
C GLN A 166 -8.62 25.99 19.53
N GLY A 167 -7.40 25.49 19.76
CA GLY A 167 -7.08 24.73 20.95
C GLY A 167 -5.64 24.89 21.38
N GLU A 168 -5.30 24.30 22.55
CA GLU A 168 -3.97 24.35 23.12
C GLU A 168 -3.12 23.11 22.78
N PHE A 169 -3.69 22.16 22.02
CA PHE A 169 -2.99 20.97 21.57
C PHE A 169 -1.95 21.31 20.52
N GLN A 170 -0.76 20.69 20.65
CA GLN A 170 0.32 20.79 19.67
C GLN A 170 0.59 19.42 19.06
N PRO A 171 0.83 19.32 17.75
CA PRO A 171 1.16 18.06 17.12
C PRO A 171 2.57 17.64 17.51
N GLU A 172 2.69 16.49 18.19
CA GLU A 172 3.96 15.93 18.66
C GLU A 172 4.49 14.85 17.71
N GLY A 173 3.61 14.04 17.15
CA GLY A 173 4.01 12.97 16.26
C GLY A 173 3.02 12.69 15.14
N PHE A 174 3.56 12.26 14.00
CA PHE A 174 2.80 11.74 12.86
C PHE A 174 3.30 10.32 12.56
N GLU A 175 2.43 9.47 12.05
CA GLU A 175 2.74 8.08 11.65
C GLU A 175 3.42 7.26 12.77
N VAL A 176 2.99 7.47 14.02
CA VAL A 176 3.59 6.84 15.19
C VAL A 176 3.26 5.35 15.21
N THR A 177 4.28 4.50 15.07
CA THR A 177 4.12 3.05 15.12
C THR A 177 4.19 2.52 16.53
N PHE A 178 3.34 1.53 16.85
CA PHE A 178 3.36 0.79 18.11
C PHE A 178 3.13 -0.70 17.85
N GLY A 179 3.34 -1.54 18.83
CA GLY A 179 3.41 -3.01 18.69
C GLY A 179 2.24 -3.74 18.01
N GLY A 180 1.20 -3.05 17.58
CA GLY A 180 0.03 -3.64 16.91
C GLY A 180 -0.61 -2.75 15.84
N GLY A 181 -0.02 -1.56 15.55
CA GLY A 181 -0.63 -0.64 14.59
C GLY A 181 0.14 0.65 14.40
N ARG A 182 -0.52 1.61 13.78
CA ARG A 182 0.00 2.95 13.50
C ARG A 182 -1.06 4.00 13.83
N ILE A 183 -0.63 5.11 14.39
CA ILE A 183 -1.46 6.26 14.72
C ILE A 183 -1.03 7.40 13.80
N ASP A 184 -1.96 7.94 13.03
CA ASP A 184 -1.66 8.94 12.01
C ASP A 184 -1.18 10.25 12.62
N ARG A 185 -1.73 10.66 13.78
CA ARG A 185 -1.31 11.86 14.50
C ARG A 185 -1.51 11.76 16.00
N VAL A 186 -0.53 12.26 16.74
CA VAL A 186 -0.55 12.42 18.19
C VAL A 186 -0.40 13.90 18.53
N ASP A 187 -1.38 14.47 19.20
CA ASP A 187 -1.35 15.84 19.70
C ASP A 187 -1.20 15.81 21.23
N ILE A 188 -0.41 16.71 21.77
CA ILE A 188 -0.16 16.84 23.22
C ILE A 188 -0.54 18.24 23.68
N MET A 189 -1.12 18.31 24.87
CA MET A 189 -1.34 19.54 25.61
C MET A 189 -0.83 19.34 27.03
N GLU A 190 0.02 20.24 27.50
CA GLU A 190 0.53 20.24 28.86
C GLU A 190 -0.18 21.33 29.70
N ASP A 191 -0.76 20.94 30.84
CA ASP A 191 -1.38 21.83 31.79
C ASP A 191 -0.85 21.53 33.20
N GLN A 192 -0.14 22.49 33.79
CA GLN A 192 0.45 22.54 35.15
C GLN A 192 1.14 21.26 35.64
N ASN A 193 0.45 20.12 35.67
CA ASN A 193 0.95 18.82 36.15
C ASN A 193 0.33 17.64 35.39
N LYS A 194 -0.38 17.90 34.30
CA LYS A 194 -1.07 16.88 33.50
C LYS A 194 -0.70 17.00 32.03
N VAL A 195 -0.49 15.87 31.41
CA VAL A 195 -0.30 15.77 29.97
C VAL A 195 -1.57 15.14 29.38
N TYR A 196 -2.20 15.86 28.48
CA TYR A 196 -3.35 15.38 27.72
C TYR A 196 -2.87 14.93 26.35
N VAL A 197 -3.26 13.72 25.94
CA VAL A 197 -2.87 13.14 24.65
C VAL A 197 -4.12 12.93 23.82
N LYS A 198 -4.13 13.45 22.61
CA LYS A 198 -5.17 13.21 21.62
C LYS A 198 -4.59 12.40 20.48
N LEU A 199 -5.21 11.26 20.20
CA LEU A 199 -4.86 10.37 19.08
C LEU A 199 -5.87 10.59 17.95
N SER A 200 -5.38 10.79 16.75
CA SER A 200 -6.21 10.98 15.57
C SER A 200 -5.84 9.98 14.48
N LEU A 201 -6.86 9.40 13.85
CA LEU A 201 -6.74 8.65 12.61
C LEU A 201 -7.18 9.59 11.49
N ILE A 202 -6.33 9.79 10.50
CA ILE A 202 -6.64 10.64 9.35
C ILE A 202 -7.12 9.71 8.24
N HIS A 203 -8.43 9.62 8.07
CA HIS A 203 -9.01 8.93 6.91
C HIS A 203 -8.98 9.89 5.71
N ILE A 204 -8.15 9.58 4.73
CA ILE A 204 -8.00 10.33 3.48
C ILE A 204 -8.67 9.57 2.35
#